data_ebf4ac52e84728fc572e4dde389e8ae4
#
_entry.id   ebf4ac52e84728fc572e4dde389e8ae4
#
_cell.length_a   1.000
_cell.length_b   1.000
_cell.length_c   1.000
_cell.angle_alpha   90.00
_cell.angle_beta   90.00
_cell.angle_gamma   90.00
#
_symmetry.space_group_name_H-M   'P 1'
#
loop_
_entity.id
_entity.type
_entity.pdbx_description
1 polymer ?
#
loop_
_entity_poly.entity_id
_entity_poly.type
_entity_poly.pdbx_seq_one_letter_code
_entity_poly.pdbx_strand_id
1 'polypeptide(L)'
;MEEYIFKKEYFGRNYTFMQVRIEQIPDATYIKKNGIDGVIVITDTPNEVVSNIKNISTLQELRGLDLNSYTYRELNDLLCLRKLEYLRMEGKCESNIPFSSLSMLQCVYLNYNKKNCSPIFECKQLENIFIDNYSETSSKAFSTFKNAKRIGLIKSKITEFEAIHNLHQLEHIGIGYNSKMESISWLRNNNSLTSLGFQNCKKIKDWEEIGSLGKIEKIILENCGEIPSLSFLQNISSLKELRIIGSTSIGDGKIKELMHLPNLKHIFVPIKKEYDITLDELTAYNNN
;
A
#
# COMPACT_ATOMS: atom_id res chain seq x y z
N MET A 1 -1.40 32.84 2.28
CA MET A 1 -0.80 31.53 2.59
C MET A 1 0.04 31.14 1.39
N GLU A 2 1.31 30.78 1.57
CA GLU A 2 2.16 30.38 0.46
C GLU A 2 1.58 29.11 -0.18
N GLU A 3 1.37 29.19 -1.48
CA GLU A 3 0.96 28.03 -2.28
C GLU A 3 2.14 27.07 -2.32
N TYR A 4 1.92 25.83 -1.86
CA TYR A 4 2.97 24.83 -1.86
C TYR A 4 2.84 23.92 -3.08
N ILE A 5 3.70 24.18 -4.09
CA ILE A 5 3.78 23.37 -5.31
C ILE A 5 5.07 22.55 -5.25
N PHE A 6 4.97 21.24 -5.49
CA PHE A 6 6.10 20.31 -5.44
C PHE A 6 5.94 19.16 -6.43
N LYS A 7 7.07 18.58 -6.81
CA LYS A 7 7.10 17.38 -7.66
C LYS A 7 7.13 16.13 -6.78
N LYS A 8 6.36 15.15 -7.15
CA LYS A 8 6.32 13.85 -6.49
C LYS A 8 6.15 12.73 -7.49
N GLU A 9 6.93 11.67 -7.28
CA GLU A 9 6.79 10.44 -8.03
C GLU A 9 5.88 9.48 -7.28
N TYR A 10 4.89 8.91 -7.99
CA TYR A 10 4.08 7.81 -7.54
C TYR A 10 4.15 6.66 -8.55
N PHE A 11 4.71 5.54 -8.12
CA PHE A 11 4.77 4.29 -8.90
C PHE A 11 5.33 4.48 -10.33
N GLY A 12 6.47 5.18 -10.42
CA GLY A 12 7.16 5.45 -11.69
C GLY A 12 6.56 6.58 -12.52
N ARG A 13 5.60 7.35 -11.96
CA ARG A 13 4.98 8.50 -12.63
C ARG A 13 5.24 9.78 -11.86
N ASN A 14 5.67 10.81 -12.58
CA ASN A 14 5.93 12.11 -12.02
C ASN A 14 4.68 12.99 -12.09
N TYR A 15 4.39 13.66 -10.99
CA TYR A 15 3.30 14.63 -10.87
C TYR A 15 3.82 15.91 -10.25
N THR A 16 3.30 17.04 -10.71
CA THR A 16 3.40 18.33 -10.04
C THR A 16 2.14 18.54 -9.22
N PHE A 17 2.24 18.42 -7.89
CA PHE A 17 1.12 18.62 -6.98
C PHE A 17 1.10 20.04 -6.42
N MET A 18 -0.12 20.53 -6.22
CA MET A 18 -0.40 21.72 -5.43
C MET A 18 -1.16 21.31 -4.16
N GLN A 19 -0.68 21.76 -3.00
CA GLN A 19 -1.36 21.54 -1.72
C GLN A 19 -2.19 22.77 -1.37
N VAL A 20 -3.49 22.56 -1.11
CA VAL A 20 -4.47 23.63 -0.87
C VAL A 20 -5.49 23.22 0.19
N ARG A 21 -6.16 24.21 0.79
CA ARG A 21 -7.41 23.98 1.51
C ARG A 21 -8.57 23.84 0.55
N ILE A 22 -9.64 23.20 0.97
CA ILE A 22 -10.78 22.90 0.10
C ILE A 22 -11.43 24.14 -0.51
N GLU A 23 -11.46 25.26 0.25
CA GLU A 23 -12.04 26.53 -0.21
C GLU A 23 -11.13 27.27 -1.20
N GLN A 24 -9.87 26.85 -1.30
CA GLN A 24 -8.79 27.49 -2.07
C GLN A 24 -8.43 26.68 -3.32
N ILE A 25 -9.19 25.65 -3.67
CA ILE A 25 -8.96 24.88 -4.89
C ILE A 25 -9.05 25.86 -6.08
N PRO A 26 -7.95 26.03 -6.86
CA PRO A 26 -7.89 26.99 -7.95
C PRO A 26 -8.75 26.52 -9.13
N ASP A 27 -8.98 27.44 -10.07
CA ASP A 27 -9.64 27.11 -11.32
C ASP A 27 -8.71 26.41 -12.32
N ALA A 28 -9.29 25.91 -13.41
CA ALA A 28 -8.56 25.18 -14.45
C ALA A 28 -7.49 26.05 -15.16
N THR A 29 -7.69 27.38 -15.24
CA THR A 29 -6.74 28.31 -15.87
C THR A 29 -5.47 28.39 -15.06
N TYR A 30 -5.60 28.51 -13.75
CA TYR A 30 -4.46 28.53 -12.84
C TYR A 30 -3.68 27.21 -12.87
N ILE A 31 -4.37 26.07 -12.78
CA ILE A 31 -3.78 24.71 -12.85
C ILE A 31 -2.96 24.55 -14.13
N LYS A 32 -3.54 24.89 -15.29
CA LYS A 32 -2.88 24.78 -16.59
C LYS A 32 -1.67 25.69 -16.71
N LYS A 33 -1.80 26.96 -16.29
CA LYS A 33 -0.73 27.96 -16.37
C LYS A 33 0.51 27.55 -15.58
N ASN A 34 0.32 26.90 -14.43
CA ASN A 34 1.40 26.51 -13.52
C ASN A 34 1.86 25.04 -13.71
N GLY A 35 1.35 24.32 -14.72
CA GLY A 35 1.74 22.95 -15.01
C GLY A 35 1.45 21.98 -13.86
N ILE A 36 0.34 22.19 -13.17
CA ILE A 36 -0.07 21.39 -12.02
C ILE A 36 -0.83 20.14 -12.53
N ASP A 37 -0.36 18.96 -12.17
CA ASP A 37 -0.97 17.68 -12.54
C ASP A 37 -1.98 17.18 -11.48
N GLY A 38 -1.79 17.59 -10.23
CA GLY A 38 -2.58 17.07 -9.12
C GLY A 38 -2.82 18.07 -8.00
N VAL A 39 -3.87 17.83 -7.23
CA VAL A 39 -4.24 18.63 -6.06
C VAL A 39 -4.27 17.73 -4.81
N ILE A 40 -3.65 18.21 -3.74
CA ILE A 40 -3.75 17.63 -2.40
C ILE A 40 -4.59 18.60 -1.56
N VAL A 41 -5.76 18.14 -1.16
CA VAL A 41 -6.67 18.91 -0.32
C VAL A 41 -6.39 18.61 1.14
N ILE A 42 -5.98 19.62 1.89
CA ILE A 42 -5.69 19.52 3.32
C ILE A 42 -6.78 20.16 4.17
N THR A 43 -6.95 19.67 5.39
CA THR A 43 -7.83 20.26 6.41
C THR A 43 -7.07 20.47 7.70
N ASP A 44 -7.45 21.52 8.41
CA ASP A 44 -7.01 21.77 9.81
C ASP A 44 -7.95 21.08 10.82
N THR A 45 -9.13 20.65 10.36
CA THR A 45 -10.17 20.05 11.20
C THR A 45 -10.45 18.61 10.72
N PRO A 46 -9.83 17.60 11.34
CA PRO A 46 -10.08 16.21 10.98
C PRO A 46 -11.57 15.85 11.07
N ASN A 47 -12.06 15.08 10.07
CA ASN A 47 -13.46 14.65 9.94
C ASN A 47 -14.48 15.77 9.67
N GLU A 48 -14.05 16.96 9.27
CA GLU A 48 -14.96 17.98 8.79
C GLU A 48 -15.87 17.43 7.69
N VAL A 49 -17.14 17.83 7.71
CA VAL A 49 -18.13 17.37 6.73
C VAL A 49 -18.16 18.30 5.52
N VAL A 50 -17.88 17.75 4.36
CA VAL A 50 -17.88 18.48 3.10
C VAL A 50 -19.03 17.99 2.24
N SER A 51 -19.94 18.90 1.90
CA SER A 51 -21.11 18.57 1.08
C SER A 51 -20.77 18.45 -0.42
N ASN A 52 -19.80 19.25 -0.90
CA ASN A 52 -19.27 19.18 -2.27
C ASN A 52 -17.80 19.67 -2.29
N ILE A 53 -17.08 19.31 -3.35
CA ILE A 53 -15.70 19.77 -3.55
C ILE A 53 -15.72 20.88 -4.59
N LYS A 54 -15.85 22.11 -4.09
CA LYS A 54 -15.98 23.30 -4.92
C LYS A 54 -14.83 23.41 -5.94
N ASN A 55 -15.15 23.78 -7.18
CA ASN A 55 -14.26 23.94 -8.32
C ASN A 55 -13.66 22.64 -8.89
N ILE A 56 -13.74 21.50 -8.21
CA ILE A 56 -13.13 20.25 -8.68
C ILE A 56 -13.68 19.84 -10.06
N SER A 57 -14.98 20.03 -10.30
CA SER A 57 -15.62 19.69 -11.57
C SER A 57 -15.05 20.46 -12.78
N THR A 58 -14.40 21.59 -12.56
CA THR A 58 -13.75 22.38 -13.62
C THR A 58 -12.36 21.83 -14.00
N LEU A 59 -11.75 21.01 -13.15
CA LEU A 59 -10.37 20.54 -13.29
C LEU A 59 -10.28 19.25 -14.13
N GLN A 60 -10.89 19.23 -15.30
CA GLN A 60 -11.05 18.02 -16.15
C GLN A 60 -9.71 17.40 -16.61
N GLU A 61 -8.63 18.18 -16.63
CA GLU A 61 -7.29 17.74 -17.01
C GLU A 61 -6.48 17.16 -15.83
N LEU A 62 -7.04 17.17 -14.60
CA LEU A 62 -6.37 16.74 -13.40
C LEU A 62 -6.04 15.23 -13.47
N ARG A 63 -4.78 14.90 -13.18
CA ARG A 63 -4.27 13.51 -13.18
C ARG A 63 -4.17 12.92 -11.78
N GLY A 64 -4.00 13.74 -10.74
CA GLY A 64 -3.87 13.30 -9.36
C GLY A 64 -4.79 14.06 -8.41
N LEU A 65 -5.47 13.35 -7.52
CA LEU A 65 -6.29 13.94 -6.47
C LEU A 65 -6.08 13.22 -5.15
N ASP A 66 -5.70 13.99 -4.13
CA ASP A 66 -5.55 13.50 -2.77
C ASP A 66 -6.53 14.25 -1.86
N LEU A 67 -7.51 13.53 -1.36
CA LEU A 67 -8.57 14.03 -0.51
C LEU A 67 -8.37 13.49 0.92
N ASN A 68 -7.66 14.26 1.73
CA ASN A 68 -7.40 13.90 3.12
C ASN A 68 -8.66 14.03 4.00
N SER A 69 -8.69 13.28 5.05
CA SER A 69 -9.41 13.34 6.35
C SER A 69 -10.80 13.99 6.45
N TYR A 70 -11.48 14.34 5.37
CA TYR A 70 -12.85 14.86 5.38
C TYR A 70 -13.90 13.75 5.36
N THR A 71 -15.13 14.08 5.79
CA THR A 71 -16.32 13.28 5.50
C THR A 71 -17.02 13.86 4.28
N TYR A 72 -17.03 13.12 3.17
CA TYR A 72 -17.59 13.56 1.90
C TYR A 72 -19.04 13.08 1.75
N ARG A 73 -19.99 14.03 1.67
CA ARG A 73 -21.41 13.73 1.45
C ARG A 73 -21.75 13.52 -0.01
N GLU A 74 -21.19 14.34 -0.89
CA GLU A 74 -21.43 14.25 -2.32
C GLU A 74 -20.10 14.20 -3.08
N LEU A 75 -19.99 13.28 -4.02
CA LEU A 75 -18.80 13.05 -4.84
C LEU A 75 -19.08 13.12 -6.33
N ASN A 76 -20.26 13.67 -6.73
CA ASN A 76 -20.65 13.81 -8.12
C ASN A 76 -19.70 14.69 -8.94
N ASP A 77 -19.01 15.63 -8.29
CA ASP A 77 -18.00 16.48 -8.93
C ASP A 77 -16.84 15.67 -9.51
N LEU A 78 -16.57 14.48 -8.97
CA LEU A 78 -15.52 13.58 -9.50
C LEU A 78 -15.88 12.99 -10.87
N LEU A 79 -17.15 12.99 -11.28
CA LEU A 79 -17.62 12.51 -12.60
C LEU A 79 -16.90 13.20 -13.77
N CYS A 80 -16.43 14.43 -13.57
CA CYS A 80 -15.77 15.23 -14.60
C CYS A 80 -14.28 14.91 -14.75
N LEU A 81 -13.66 14.21 -13.78
CA LEU A 81 -12.21 13.98 -13.71
C LEU A 81 -11.78 12.73 -14.53
N ARG A 82 -12.11 12.71 -15.80
CA ARG A 82 -11.90 11.54 -16.67
C ARG A 82 -10.42 11.18 -16.92
N LYS A 83 -9.51 12.13 -16.69
CA LYS A 83 -8.05 11.92 -16.82
C LYS A 83 -7.36 11.53 -15.52
N LEU A 84 -8.13 11.33 -14.45
CA LEU A 84 -7.58 11.01 -13.15
C LEU A 84 -6.90 9.62 -13.17
N GLU A 85 -5.61 9.61 -12.87
CA GLU A 85 -4.76 8.42 -12.79
C GLU A 85 -4.53 7.97 -11.34
N TYR A 86 -4.54 8.92 -10.41
CA TYR A 86 -4.28 8.74 -8.99
C TYR A 86 -5.39 9.35 -8.14
N LEU A 87 -5.98 8.56 -7.26
CA LEU A 87 -6.98 9.01 -6.29
C LEU A 87 -6.63 8.50 -4.89
N ARG A 88 -6.52 9.40 -3.93
CA ARG A 88 -6.42 9.06 -2.51
C ARG A 88 -7.59 9.65 -1.75
N MET A 89 -8.29 8.81 -0.99
CA MET A 89 -9.43 9.18 -0.16
C MET A 89 -9.33 8.46 1.19
N GLU A 90 -8.74 9.12 2.17
CA GLU A 90 -8.60 8.58 3.54
C GLU A 90 -9.82 8.92 4.42
N GLY A 91 -10.62 9.90 4.01
CA GLY A 91 -11.83 10.29 4.69
C GLY A 91 -12.99 9.30 4.52
N LYS A 92 -14.10 9.58 5.21
CA LYS A 92 -15.34 8.80 5.07
C LYS A 92 -16.12 9.27 3.85
N CYS A 93 -16.70 8.32 3.11
CA CYS A 93 -17.60 8.61 1.99
C CYS A 93 -19.04 8.26 2.39
N GLU A 94 -19.95 9.24 2.39
CA GLU A 94 -21.37 9.05 2.65
C GLU A 94 -22.16 8.79 1.36
N SER A 95 -21.59 9.08 0.18
CA SER A 95 -22.12 8.76 -1.13
C SER A 95 -21.22 7.80 -1.91
N ASN A 96 -21.74 7.25 -3.00
CA ASN A 96 -20.96 6.40 -3.89
C ASN A 96 -19.86 7.21 -4.58
N ILE A 97 -18.66 6.61 -4.65
CA ILE A 97 -17.58 7.15 -5.47
C ILE A 97 -17.88 6.75 -6.93
N PRO A 98 -17.85 7.70 -7.89
CA PRO A 98 -18.23 7.41 -9.27
C PRO A 98 -17.09 6.74 -10.06
N PHE A 99 -16.61 5.59 -9.59
CA PHE A 99 -15.48 4.87 -10.17
C PHE A 99 -15.64 4.55 -11.66
N SER A 100 -16.87 4.31 -12.12
CA SER A 100 -17.14 4.01 -13.53
C SER A 100 -16.77 5.14 -14.49
N SER A 101 -16.73 6.39 -14.03
CA SER A 101 -16.30 7.55 -14.84
C SER A 101 -14.77 7.74 -14.84
N LEU A 102 -14.05 7.13 -13.89
CA LEU A 102 -12.61 7.29 -13.71
C LEU A 102 -11.83 6.24 -14.52
N SER A 103 -12.03 6.25 -15.84
CA SER A 103 -11.51 5.21 -16.74
C SER A 103 -9.99 5.13 -16.84
N MET A 104 -9.27 6.20 -16.49
CA MET A 104 -7.80 6.26 -16.48
C MET A 104 -7.20 5.99 -15.10
N LEU A 105 -8.04 5.71 -14.08
CA LEU A 105 -7.56 5.51 -12.71
C LEU A 105 -6.71 4.24 -12.61
N GLN A 106 -5.45 4.39 -12.20
CA GLN A 106 -4.48 3.30 -12.08
C GLN A 106 -4.02 3.09 -10.65
N CYS A 107 -4.13 4.11 -9.82
CA CYS A 107 -3.73 4.06 -8.42
C CYS A 107 -4.84 4.58 -7.52
N VAL A 108 -5.16 3.82 -6.49
CA VAL A 108 -6.17 4.21 -5.49
C VAL A 108 -5.69 3.92 -4.08
N TYR A 109 -5.91 4.90 -3.19
CA TYR A 109 -5.88 4.73 -1.73
C TYR A 109 -7.27 5.02 -1.18
N LEU A 110 -7.85 4.08 -0.45
CA LEU A 110 -9.25 4.16 -0.07
C LEU A 110 -9.50 3.69 1.35
N ASN A 111 -10.16 4.51 2.16
CA ASN A 111 -10.78 4.06 3.39
C ASN A 111 -12.12 3.39 3.02
N TYR A 112 -12.13 2.06 3.07
CA TYR A 112 -13.20 1.26 2.48
C TYR A 112 -14.48 1.27 3.31
N ASN A 113 -15.58 1.54 2.63
CA ASN A 113 -16.94 1.34 3.10
C ASN A 113 -17.68 0.53 2.02
N LYS A 114 -18.13 -0.67 2.36
CA LYS A 114 -18.79 -1.58 1.41
C LYS A 114 -19.90 -0.90 0.63
N LYS A 115 -20.76 -0.11 1.31
CA LYS A 115 -21.92 0.56 0.70
C LYS A 115 -21.52 1.49 -0.45
N ASN A 116 -20.47 2.29 -0.23
CA ASN A 116 -20.15 3.42 -1.13
C ASN A 116 -18.90 3.18 -1.98
N CYS A 117 -18.05 2.21 -1.59
CA CYS A 117 -16.77 1.97 -2.24
C CYS A 117 -16.74 0.68 -3.07
N SER A 118 -17.74 -0.22 -2.95
CA SER A 118 -17.74 -1.49 -3.70
C SER A 118 -17.62 -1.36 -5.22
N PRO A 119 -18.09 -0.28 -5.89
CA PRO A 119 -17.89 -0.13 -7.33
C PRO A 119 -16.40 -0.07 -7.77
N ILE A 120 -15.46 0.10 -6.84
CA ILE A 120 -14.00 0.02 -7.15
C ILE A 120 -13.65 -1.31 -7.82
N PHE A 121 -14.32 -2.40 -7.46
CA PHE A 121 -14.06 -3.73 -8.03
C PHE A 121 -14.46 -3.86 -9.51
N GLU A 122 -15.08 -2.83 -10.10
CA GLU A 122 -15.34 -2.72 -11.52
C GLU A 122 -14.17 -2.08 -12.30
N CYS A 123 -13.23 -1.43 -11.58
CA CYS A 123 -12.07 -0.73 -12.15
C CYS A 123 -10.94 -1.70 -12.52
N LYS A 124 -11.10 -2.45 -13.62
CA LYS A 124 -10.15 -3.48 -14.08
C LYS A 124 -8.76 -2.93 -14.47
N GLN A 125 -8.65 -1.63 -14.71
CA GLN A 125 -7.42 -0.94 -15.09
C GLN A 125 -6.49 -0.62 -13.92
N LEU A 126 -6.94 -0.82 -12.67
CA LEU A 126 -6.13 -0.53 -11.48
C LEU A 126 -4.89 -1.41 -11.42
N GLU A 127 -3.74 -0.76 -11.18
CA GLU A 127 -2.44 -1.38 -10.98
C GLU A 127 -1.99 -1.32 -9.51
N ASN A 128 -2.33 -0.24 -8.81
CA ASN A 128 -1.90 0.01 -7.43
C ASN A 128 -3.11 0.26 -6.53
N ILE A 129 -3.39 -0.67 -5.63
CA ILE A 129 -4.61 -0.70 -4.83
C ILE A 129 -4.25 -0.72 -3.36
N PHE A 130 -4.62 0.33 -2.62
CA PHE A 130 -4.41 0.44 -1.18
C PHE A 130 -5.76 0.65 -0.50
N ILE A 131 -6.16 -0.30 0.33
CA ILE A 131 -7.48 -0.31 0.96
C ILE A 131 -7.33 -0.45 2.46
N ASP A 132 -7.83 0.54 3.18
CA ASP A 132 -7.97 0.51 4.63
C ASP A 132 -9.36 0.02 5.02
N ASN A 133 -9.44 -0.70 6.15
CA ASN A 133 -10.70 -1.14 6.76
C ASN A 133 -11.57 -2.07 5.88
N TYR A 134 -10.97 -2.87 5.00
CA TYR A 134 -11.75 -3.85 4.23
C TYR A 134 -12.45 -4.84 5.16
N SER A 135 -13.78 -4.86 5.11
CA SER A 135 -14.62 -5.51 6.13
C SER A 135 -14.95 -6.97 5.86
N GLU A 136 -14.78 -7.44 4.61
CA GLU A 136 -15.09 -8.81 4.22
C GLU A 136 -13.96 -9.77 4.62
N THR A 137 -14.32 -11.03 4.87
CA THR A 137 -13.33 -12.09 5.19
C THR A 137 -12.72 -12.74 3.97
N SER A 138 -13.39 -12.66 2.82
CA SER A 138 -12.93 -13.22 1.55
C SER A 138 -12.34 -12.14 0.64
N SER A 139 -11.25 -12.46 -0.03
CA SER A 139 -10.66 -11.64 -1.08
C SER A 139 -11.34 -11.78 -2.45
N LYS A 140 -12.47 -12.50 -2.55
CA LYS A 140 -13.12 -12.83 -3.83
C LYS A 140 -13.31 -11.62 -4.76
N ALA A 141 -13.68 -10.46 -4.22
CA ALA A 141 -13.87 -9.24 -5.00
C ALA A 141 -12.59 -8.76 -5.70
N PHE A 142 -11.40 -9.06 -5.15
CA PHE A 142 -10.12 -8.68 -5.74
C PHE A 142 -9.80 -9.44 -7.04
N SER A 143 -10.52 -10.53 -7.35
CA SER A 143 -10.32 -11.32 -8.58
C SER A 143 -10.46 -10.51 -9.88
N THR A 144 -11.08 -9.34 -9.82
CA THR A 144 -11.27 -8.43 -10.96
C THR A 144 -10.02 -7.62 -11.30
N PHE A 145 -9.10 -7.44 -10.35
CA PHE A 145 -7.89 -6.61 -10.50
C PHE A 145 -6.77 -7.34 -11.23
N LYS A 146 -7.01 -7.80 -12.44
CA LYS A 146 -6.05 -8.62 -13.21
C LYS A 146 -4.74 -7.90 -13.54
N ASN A 147 -4.75 -6.57 -13.53
CA ASN A 147 -3.59 -5.72 -13.80
C ASN A 147 -2.88 -5.26 -12.51
N ALA A 148 -3.34 -5.73 -11.33
CA ALA A 148 -2.75 -5.32 -10.06
C ALA A 148 -1.28 -5.74 -9.96
N LYS A 149 -0.42 -4.76 -9.74
CA LYS A 149 1.01 -4.91 -9.44
C LYS A 149 1.29 -4.73 -7.95
N ARG A 150 0.50 -3.88 -7.28
CA ARG A 150 0.66 -3.59 -5.85
C ARG A 150 -0.67 -3.63 -5.12
N ILE A 151 -0.70 -4.35 -4.01
CA ILE A 151 -1.85 -4.36 -3.09
C ILE A 151 -1.35 -4.06 -1.68
N GLY A 152 -1.95 -3.05 -1.06
CA GLY A 152 -1.79 -2.72 0.36
C GLY A 152 -3.12 -2.85 1.09
N LEU A 153 -3.15 -3.57 2.19
CA LEU A 153 -4.34 -3.78 3.00
C LEU A 153 -4.04 -3.42 4.45
N ILE A 154 -4.71 -2.42 4.99
CA ILE A 154 -4.57 -2.01 6.39
C ILE A 154 -5.87 -2.25 7.14
N LYS A 155 -5.80 -2.86 8.34
CA LYS A 155 -6.97 -3.18 9.17
C LYS A 155 -8.02 -4.01 8.43
N SER A 156 -7.60 -4.87 7.50
CA SER A 156 -8.53 -5.76 6.79
C SER A 156 -8.94 -6.95 7.66
N LYS A 157 -10.12 -7.51 7.37
CA LYS A 157 -10.62 -8.74 8.03
C LYS A 157 -10.43 -9.98 7.17
N ILE A 158 -9.68 -9.88 6.06
CA ILE A 158 -9.48 -11.00 5.13
C ILE A 158 -8.77 -12.16 5.84
N THR A 159 -9.31 -13.34 5.67
CA THR A 159 -8.71 -14.63 6.06
C THR A 159 -8.61 -15.60 4.89
N GLU A 160 -9.37 -15.35 3.82
CA GLU A 160 -9.41 -16.15 2.59
C GLU A 160 -8.79 -15.33 1.45
N PHE A 161 -7.55 -15.67 1.07
CA PHE A 161 -6.73 -14.89 0.12
C PHE A 161 -6.68 -15.49 -1.30
N GLU A 162 -7.50 -16.50 -1.60
CA GLU A 162 -7.50 -17.23 -2.88
C GLU A 162 -7.52 -16.31 -4.10
N ALA A 163 -8.34 -15.26 -4.09
CA ALA A 163 -8.42 -14.34 -5.22
C ALA A 163 -7.16 -13.49 -5.38
N ILE A 164 -6.48 -13.13 -4.28
CA ILE A 164 -5.21 -12.39 -4.32
C ILE A 164 -4.08 -13.30 -4.80
N HIS A 165 -4.06 -14.57 -4.35
CA HIS A 165 -3.11 -15.57 -4.84
C HIS A 165 -3.11 -15.68 -6.38
N ASN A 166 -4.30 -15.60 -6.99
CA ASN A 166 -4.48 -15.74 -8.45
C ASN A 166 -4.21 -14.45 -9.26
N LEU A 167 -3.64 -13.41 -8.65
CA LEU A 167 -3.23 -12.18 -9.34
C LEU A 167 -1.78 -12.32 -9.85
N HIS A 168 -1.62 -12.88 -11.04
CA HIS A 168 -0.31 -13.27 -11.59
C HIS A 168 0.65 -12.12 -11.95
N GLN A 169 0.17 -10.87 -11.94
CA GLN A 169 1.00 -9.68 -12.13
C GLN A 169 1.38 -9.00 -10.80
N LEU A 170 0.94 -9.56 -9.66
CA LEU A 170 1.17 -8.95 -8.35
C LEU A 170 2.64 -9.07 -7.95
N GLU A 171 3.33 -7.94 -7.92
CA GLU A 171 4.76 -7.82 -7.57
C GLU A 171 4.96 -7.45 -6.10
N HIS A 172 4.01 -6.68 -5.51
CA HIS A 172 4.16 -6.17 -4.15
C HIS A 172 2.87 -6.38 -3.37
N ILE A 173 2.99 -6.95 -2.18
CA ILE A 173 1.88 -7.03 -1.24
C ILE A 173 2.31 -6.59 0.15
N GLY A 174 1.48 -5.72 0.78
CA GLY A 174 1.63 -5.31 2.16
C GLY A 174 0.33 -5.52 2.93
N ILE A 175 0.39 -6.18 4.07
CA ILE A 175 -0.77 -6.40 4.94
C ILE A 175 -0.45 -5.91 6.33
N GLY A 176 -1.22 -4.92 6.79
CA GLY A 176 -1.05 -4.34 8.12
C GLY A 176 -2.29 -4.51 8.99
N TYR A 177 -2.06 -4.72 10.30
CA TYR A 177 -3.11 -4.76 11.32
C TYR A 177 -4.22 -5.79 11.05
N ASN A 178 -3.88 -6.91 10.41
CA ASN A 178 -4.82 -8.03 10.27
C ASN A 178 -4.70 -8.98 11.47
N SER A 179 -5.58 -8.79 12.45
CA SER A 179 -5.59 -9.57 13.69
C SER A 179 -6.19 -10.96 13.56
N LYS A 180 -6.69 -11.34 12.37
CA LYS A 180 -7.36 -12.62 12.12
C LYS A 180 -6.56 -13.57 11.23
N MET A 181 -5.58 -13.06 10.48
CA MET A 181 -4.78 -13.87 9.58
C MET A 181 -3.83 -14.78 10.37
N GLU A 182 -4.05 -16.08 10.30
CA GLU A 182 -3.25 -17.11 10.97
C GLU A 182 -2.36 -17.88 10.00
N SER A 183 -2.67 -17.85 8.71
CA SER A 183 -1.93 -18.55 7.67
C SER A 183 -1.61 -17.63 6.49
N ILE A 184 -0.43 -17.84 5.93
CA ILE A 184 0.06 -17.21 4.70
C ILE A 184 0.33 -18.25 3.60
N SER A 185 -0.24 -19.44 3.72
CA SER A 185 -0.10 -20.54 2.74
C SER A 185 -0.55 -20.15 1.32
N TRP A 186 -1.38 -19.12 1.18
CA TRP A 186 -1.77 -18.53 -0.11
C TRP A 186 -0.59 -17.89 -0.86
N LEU A 187 0.54 -17.64 -0.20
CA LEU A 187 1.78 -17.18 -0.85
C LEU A 187 2.46 -18.30 -1.65
N ARG A 188 2.18 -19.57 -1.32
CA ARG A 188 2.87 -20.72 -1.90
C ARG A 188 2.86 -20.67 -3.43
N ASN A 189 4.05 -20.86 -4.03
CA ASN A 189 4.22 -20.86 -5.49
C ASN A 189 3.83 -19.55 -6.18
N ASN A 190 3.74 -18.41 -5.47
CA ASN A 190 3.59 -17.12 -6.12
C ASN A 190 4.92 -16.70 -6.74
N ASN A 191 5.01 -16.78 -8.08
CA ASN A 191 6.24 -16.54 -8.83
C ASN A 191 6.37 -15.08 -9.34
N SER A 192 5.44 -14.19 -8.99
CA SER A 192 5.47 -12.77 -9.40
C SER A 192 5.92 -11.83 -8.27
N LEU A 193 5.73 -12.21 -7.00
CA LEU A 193 6.05 -11.36 -5.86
C LEU A 193 7.55 -11.09 -5.75
N THR A 194 7.88 -9.81 -5.70
CA THR A 194 9.24 -9.28 -5.44
C THR A 194 9.33 -8.57 -4.09
N SER A 195 8.20 -8.11 -3.52
CA SER A 195 8.19 -7.44 -2.22
C SER A 195 7.00 -7.89 -1.37
N LEU A 196 7.28 -8.23 -0.12
CA LEU A 196 6.31 -8.69 0.87
C LEU A 196 6.46 -7.88 2.16
N GLY A 197 5.34 -7.42 2.72
CA GLY A 197 5.31 -6.72 4.00
C GLY A 197 4.19 -7.19 4.91
N PHE A 198 4.51 -7.48 6.18
CA PHE A 198 3.53 -7.70 7.23
C PHE A 198 3.78 -6.72 8.38
N GLN A 199 2.72 -6.04 8.82
CA GLN A 199 2.78 -5.13 9.96
C GLN A 199 1.67 -5.46 10.97
N ASN A 200 2.02 -5.66 12.24
CA ASN A 200 1.08 -6.00 13.30
C ASN A 200 0.19 -7.24 12.99
N CYS A 201 0.75 -8.25 12.31
CA CYS A 201 0.09 -9.51 11.97
C CYS A 201 0.59 -10.64 12.90
N LYS A 202 0.26 -10.55 14.19
CA LYS A 202 0.85 -11.38 15.27
C LYS A 202 0.38 -12.83 15.32
N LYS A 203 -0.62 -13.22 14.50
CA LYS A 203 -1.21 -14.57 14.55
C LYS A 203 -0.71 -15.50 13.47
N ILE A 204 0.13 -15.01 12.55
CA ILE A 204 0.73 -15.86 11.50
C ILE A 204 1.57 -16.95 12.15
N LYS A 205 1.40 -18.20 11.70
CA LYS A 205 2.05 -19.39 12.26
C LYS A 205 2.99 -20.07 11.27
N ASP A 206 2.70 -20.00 10.00
CA ASP A 206 3.34 -20.73 8.89
C ASP A 206 4.31 -19.82 8.10
N TRP A 207 5.26 -19.21 8.82
CA TRP A 207 6.25 -18.29 8.23
C TRP A 207 7.13 -18.93 7.15
N GLU A 208 7.32 -20.25 7.23
CA GLU A 208 8.07 -21.05 6.25
C GLU A 208 7.52 -20.97 4.83
N GLU A 209 6.26 -20.61 4.66
CA GLU A 209 5.64 -20.45 3.34
C GLU A 209 6.32 -19.35 2.51
N ILE A 210 6.94 -18.35 3.16
CA ILE A 210 7.74 -17.33 2.49
C ILE A 210 8.91 -17.96 1.72
N GLY A 211 9.46 -19.07 2.22
CA GLY A 211 10.57 -19.81 1.59
C GLY A 211 10.26 -20.35 0.20
N SER A 212 8.99 -20.41 -0.19
CA SER A 212 8.54 -20.85 -1.52
C SER A 212 8.60 -19.75 -2.58
N LEU A 213 8.90 -18.48 -2.21
CA LEU A 213 8.86 -17.32 -3.10
C LEU A 213 10.19 -17.15 -3.86
N GLY A 214 10.27 -17.69 -5.07
CA GLY A 214 11.51 -17.72 -5.85
C GLY A 214 12.03 -16.38 -6.37
N LYS A 215 11.22 -15.30 -6.36
CA LYS A 215 11.59 -13.97 -6.89
C LYS A 215 11.58 -12.86 -5.83
N ILE A 216 11.35 -13.21 -4.56
CA ILE A 216 11.25 -12.20 -3.50
C ILE A 216 12.59 -11.51 -3.28
N GLU A 217 12.60 -10.19 -3.38
CA GLU A 217 13.78 -9.35 -3.21
C GLU A 217 13.76 -8.58 -1.89
N LYS A 218 12.56 -8.28 -1.38
CA LYS A 218 12.38 -7.47 -0.17
C LYS A 218 11.32 -8.05 0.75
N ILE A 219 11.68 -8.20 2.03
CA ILE A 219 10.78 -8.64 3.09
C ILE A 219 10.82 -7.63 4.24
N ILE A 220 9.62 -7.22 4.69
CA ILE A 220 9.46 -6.33 5.85
C ILE A 220 8.49 -6.98 6.83
N LEU A 221 8.95 -7.23 8.06
CA LEU A 221 8.17 -7.84 9.14
C LEU A 221 8.21 -6.91 10.37
N GLU A 222 7.12 -6.18 10.59
CA GLU A 222 7.03 -5.16 11.63
C GLU A 222 5.99 -5.53 12.69
N ASN A 223 6.40 -5.59 13.97
CA ASN A 223 5.52 -5.89 15.10
C ASN A 223 4.69 -7.18 14.91
N CYS A 224 5.28 -8.22 14.31
CA CYS A 224 4.61 -9.49 14.01
C CYS A 224 4.72 -10.55 15.11
N GLY A 225 5.35 -10.20 16.26
CA GLY A 225 5.59 -11.16 17.35
C GLY A 225 6.85 -12.00 17.11
N GLU A 226 6.89 -13.18 17.72
CA GLU A 226 8.02 -14.09 17.57
C GLU A 226 7.88 -14.94 16.29
N ILE A 227 8.94 -14.95 15.49
CA ILE A 227 9.13 -15.84 14.35
C ILE A 227 10.10 -16.94 14.83
N PRO A 228 9.71 -18.22 14.83
CA PRO A 228 10.52 -19.27 15.44
C PRO A 228 11.95 -19.37 14.86
N SER A 229 12.09 -19.23 13.55
CA SER A 229 13.37 -19.27 12.83
C SER A 229 13.26 -18.52 11.52
N LEU A 230 14.39 -18.01 11.01
CA LEU A 230 14.52 -17.46 9.66
C LEU A 230 15.16 -18.44 8.67
N SER A 231 15.32 -19.71 9.04
CA SER A 231 15.97 -20.72 8.19
C SER A 231 15.30 -20.92 6.82
N PHE A 232 14.00 -20.65 6.71
CA PHE A 232 13.26 -20.73 5.45
C PHE A 232 13.76 -19.69 4.41
N LEU A 233 14.46 -18.63 4.83
CA LEU A 233 15.03 -17.64 3.92
C LEU A 233 16.32 -18.12 3.25
N GLN A 234 16.99 -19.15 3.75
CA GLN A 234 18.29 -19.62 3.26
C GLN A 234 18.25 -20.06 1.77
N ASN A 235 17.10 -20.47 1.30
CA ASN A 235 16.91 -20.90 -0.09
C ASN A 235 16.47 -19.77 -1.04
N ILE A 236 16.29 -18.54 -0.53
CA ILE A 236 15.84 -17.40 -1.33
C ILE A 236 17.04 -16.63 -1.88
N SER A 237 17.61 -17.11 -2.97
CA SER A 237 18.78 -16.47 -3.60
C SER A 237 18.49 -15.06 -4.16
N SER A 238 17.22 -14.72 -4.41
CA SER A 238 16.82 -13.40 -4.92
C SER A 238 16.73 -12.31 -3.85
N LEU A 239 16.74 -12.66 -2.55
CA LEU A 239 16.54 -11.70 -1.45
C LEU A 239 17.67 -10.68 -1.40
N LYS A 240 17.32 -9.39 -1.41
CA LYS A 240 18.23 -8.24 -1.37
C LYS A 240 18.13 -7.45 -0.07
N GLU A 241 16.95 -7.41 0.53
CA GLU A 241 16.67 -6.62 1.74
C GLU A 241 15.74 -7.38 2.69
N LEU A 242 16.15 -7.51 3.95
CA LEU A 242 15.35 -8.03 5.05
C LEU A 242 15.22 -6.98 6.14
N ARG A 243 14.00 -6.63 6.52
CA ARG A 243 13.70 -5.75 7.65
C ARG A 243 12.83 -6.45 8.67
N ILE A 244 13.38 -6.68 9.83
CA ILE A 244 12.69 -7.08 11.05
C ILE A 244 12.61 -5.84 11.94
N ILE A 245 11.40 -5.36 12.25
CA ILE A 245 11.22 -4.05 12.88
C ILE A 245 10.33 -4.15 14.13
N GLY A 246 10.55 -3.25 15.07
CA GLY A 246 9.73 -3.09 16.27
C GLY A 246 9.80 -4.29 17.21
N SER A 247 8.64 -4.83 17.60
CA SER A 247 8.56 -5.95 18.54
C SER A 247 8.70 -7.33 17.90
N THR A 248 8.96 -7.42 16.58
CA THR A 248 9.25 -8.71 15.94
C THR A 248 10.55 -9.29 16.48
N SER A 249 10.54 -10.58 16.80
CA SER A 249 11.73 -11.29 17.31
C SER A 249 11.94 -12.62 16.61
N ILE A 250 13.15 -13.13 16.69
CA ILE A 250 13.56 -14.43 16.10
C ILE A 250 13.83 -15.40 17.25
N GLY A 251 13.05 -16.48 17.29
CA GLY A 251 13.05 -17.41 18.43
C GLY A 251 14.36 -18.16 18.60
N ASP A 252 14.98 -18.62 17.52
CA ASP A 252 16.27 -19.33 17.58
C ASP A 252 17.49 -18.41 17.58
N GLY A 253 17.30 -17.10 17.39
CA GLY A 253 18.34 -16.07 17.39
C GLY A 253 19.36 -16.17 16.26
N LYS A 254 19.15 -17.04 15.26
CA LYS A 254 20.10 -17.28 14.17
C LYS A 254 19.93 -16.30 13.04
N ILE A 255 20.87 -15.38 12.88
CA ILE A 255 20.86 -14.33 11.87
C ILE A 255 22.08 -14.39 10.96
N LYS A 256 23.24 -14.76 11.52
CA LYS A 256 24.52 -14.80 10.76
C LYS A 256 24.45 -15.64 9.49
N GLU A 257 23.72 -16.73 9.50
CA GLU A 257 23.60 -17.61 8.34
C GLU A 257 23.02 -16.88 7.12
N LEU A 258 22.14 -15.88 7.33
CA LEU A 258 21.55 -15.10 6.25
C LEU A 258 22.57 -14.21 5.54
N MET A 259 23.66 -13.82 6.21
CA MET A 259 24.73 -13.00 5.61
C MET A 259 25.45 -13.70 4.45
N HIS A 260 25.28 -15.01 4.31
CA HIS A 260 25.83 -15.80 3.20
C HIS A 260 24.93 -15.87 1.97
N LEU A 261 23.71 -15.28 2.04
CA LEU A 261 22.84 -15.22 0.87
C LEU A 261 23.45 -14.36 -0.24
N PRO A 262 23.51 -14.85 -1.50
CA PRO A 262 24.36 -14.26 -2.53
C PRO A 262 23.98 -12.84 -2.95
N ASN A 263 22.73 -12.45 -2.78
CA ASN A 263 22.21 -11.14 -3.20
C ASN A 263 21.72 -10.27 -2.02
N LEU A 264 21.75 -10.78 -0.79
CA LEU A 264 21.28 -10.02 0.37
C LEU A 264 22.31 -8.94 0.71
N LYS A 265 21.89 -7.69 0.62
CA LYS A 265 22.74 -6.51 0.85
C LYS A 265 22.46 -5.82 2.17
N HIS A 266 21.19 -5.88 2.60
CA HIS A 266 20.77 -5.14 3.78
C HIS A 266 19.94 -6.02 4.71
N ILE A 267 20.37 -6.10 5.97
CA ILE A 267 19.66 -6.76 7.07
C ILE A 267 19.42 -5.72 8.16
N PHE A 268 18.18 -5.48 8.49
CA PHE A 268 17.79 -4.63 9.62
C PHE A 268 17.03 -5.50 10.62
N VAL A 269 17.59 -5.68 11.79
CA VAL A 269 17.00 -6.44 12.88
C VAL A 269 17.31 -5.78 14.22
N PRO A 270 16.36 -5.66 15.16
CA PRO A 270 16.65 -5.21 16.51
C PRO A 270 17.59 -6.21 17.19
N ILE A 271 18.78 -5.76 17.60
CA ILE A 271 19.76 -6.63 18.24
C ILE A 271 19.27 -7.02 19.63
N LYS A 272 19.34 -8.32 19.93
CA LYS A 272 19.06 -8.90 21.25
C LYS A 272 20.25 -9.71 21.73
N LYS A 273 20.37 -9.84 23.06
CA LYS A 273 21.50 -10.55 23.68
C LYS A 273 21.60 -12.03 23.25
N GLU A 274 20.47 -12.66 23.00
CA GLU A 274 20.34 -14.05 22.58
C GLU A 274 20.63 -14.29 21.08
N TYR A 275 20.83 -13.24 20.29
CA TYR A 275 21.13 -13.39 18.86
C TYR A 275 22.61 -13.67 18.61
N ASP A 276 22.88 -14.44 17.56
CA ASP A 276 24.24 -14.84 17.14
C ASP A 276 25.02 -13.72 16.43
N ILE A 277 24.46 -12.51 16.33
CA ILE A 277 25.03 -11.34 15.67
C ILE A 277 25.09 -10.13 16.60
N THR A 278 26.15 -9.33 16.49
CA THR A 278 26.29 -8.06 17.18
C THR A 278 25.89 -6.87 16.29
N LEU A 279 25.69 -5.69 16.91
CA LEU A 279 25.39 -4.47 16.18
C LEU A 279 26.55 -4.07 15.23
N ASP A 280 27.79 -4.23 15.67
CA ASP A 280 28.98 -3.88 14.89
C ASP A 280 29.10 -4.77 13.65
N GLU A 281 28.89 -6.09 13.81
CA GLU A 281 28.91 -7.04 12.70
C GLU A 281 27.82 -6.72 11.68
N LEU A 282 26.59 -6.42 12.15
CA LEU A 282 25.48 -6.07 11.28
C LEU A 282 25.71 -4.74 10.54
N THR A 283 26.26 -3.75 11.24
CA THR A 283 26.64 -2.46 10.65
C THR A 283 27.72 -2.61 9.59
N ALA A 284 28.75 -3.39 9.88
CA ALA A 284 29.82 -3.68 8.92
C ALA A 284 29.28 -4.38 7.67
N TYR A 285 28.37 -5.35 7.84
CA TYR A 285 27.73 -6.04 6.72
C TYR A 285 26.93 -5.08 5.82
N ASN A 286 26.12 -4.22 6.40
CA ASN A 286 25.25 -3.30 5.64
C ASN A 286 26.03 -2.16 4.93
N ASN A 287 27.28 -1.92 5.28
CA ASN A 287 28.15 -0.90 4.68
C ASN A 287 29.05 -1.45 3.55
N ASN A 288 29.08 -2.75 3.33
CA ASN A 288 29.77 -3.42 2.23
C ASN A 288 28.86 -3.61 1.01
#